data_ea2b768f8e79a0b12fbbbcd6d131a409
#
_entry.id   ea2b768f8e79a0b12fbbbcd6d131a409
#
_cell.length_a   1.000
_cell.length_b   1.000
_cell.length_c   1.000
_cell.angle_alpha   90.00
_cell.angle_beta   90.00
_cell.angle_gamma   90.00
#
_symmetry.space_group_name_H-M   'P 1'
#
loop_
_entity.id
_entity.type
_entity.pdbx_description
1 polymer ?
#
loop_
_entity_poly.entity_id
_entity_poly.type
_entity_poly.pdbx_seq_one_letter_code
_entity_poly.pdbx_strand_id
1 'polypeptide(L)'
;MPRTVAIGIQDFSVIREKNYFYIDKTSFIKEWWEGGDNVTLITRPRRFGKTLMMSTVEQFFSVKYAGRGELFEGLEIWKEEEYCRTQGTYPVISISFANVKEKNFQATKERVYQILTDLYSQYSFLKEWDKLSDTEREYFDRVSLRMRESDATYALHKLSQLLAAYYGKKVIILLDEYDTPMQEAYVGGYWDEMTGFFRSMFNAAFKTNSWMERGILTGITRISRESVFSDLNHLEVISATSAKYAAMFGFTQEEVFAALDEFGLKSRREVKEWYDGFTFGEREDIYNPWSIINFLDKRKLASYWANTSSNGLVSKLIREANKNIKLEFERLMQGGHLLASLDEQIVYDQLEDNDEAIWSLLLACGYLKVVHGTTAKEGGDTSCLEQGYELALTNYEVKRMFSGLIRGWFGKVSYDYNDFVKALLTGDIKAMNAYMNRITMTMFSFFDTGKRPSGAEPERFYHGFVLGLLVELENRYRISSNRESGFGRYDVMMEPYSDKDWAIILEFKVYDPKKEDGLEDTIKAALLQIEVKKYEAEFMARGIKKERVRKYGFAFAGKAVLIGEG
;
A
#
# COMPACT_ATOMS: atom_id res chain seq x y z
N MET A 1 -24.81 12.07 22.19
CA MET A 1 -23.58 11.24 22.34
C MET A 1 -23.10 10.89 20.94
N PRO A 2 -21.80 10.86 20.66
CA PRO A 2 -21.31 10.44 19.36
C PRO A 2 -21.75 9.00 19.06
N ARG A 3 -21.90 8.66 17.78
CA ARG A 3 -22.24 7.31 17.34
C ARG A 3 -21.11 6.33 17.72
N THR A 4 -21.45 5.07 17.96
CA THR A 4 -20.45 4.04 18.27
C THR A 4 -19.60 3.73 17.05
N VAL A 5 -18.29 3.72 17.19
CA VAL A 5 -17.36 3.28 16.14
C VAL A 5 -17.30 1.76 16.12
N ALA A 6 -17.54 1.15 14.98
CA ALA A 6 -17.46 -0.30 14.80
C ALA A 6 -16.25 -0.66 13.94
N ILE A 7 -15.24 -1.29 14.55
CA ILE A 7 -14.01 -1.68 13.86
C ILE A 7 -14.18 -3.06 13.25
N GLY A 8 -13.90 -3.18 11.93
CA GLY A 8 -13.88 -4.48 11.22
C GLY A 8 -15.22 -4.94 10.69
N ILE A 9 -16.28 -4.19 10.85
CA ILE A 9 -17.59 -4.49 10.25
C ILE A 9 -17.54 -4.13 8.75
N GLN A 10 -17.90 -5.09 7.91
CA GLN A 10 -17.92 -4.97 6.43
C GLN A 10 -19.32 -5.12 5.85
N ASP A 11 -20.28 -5.49 6.65
CA ASP A 11 -21.68 -5.63 6.27
C ASP A 11 -22.41 -4.30 6.50
N PHE A 12 -22.99 -3.76 5.40
CA PHE A 12 -23.68 -2.49 5.41
C PHE A 12 -24.95 -2.53 6.29
N SER A 13 -25.74 -3.60 6.24
CA SER A 13 -26.95 -3.72 7.07
C SER A 13 -26.64 -3.67 8.56
N VAL A 14 -25.56 -4.34 8.99
CA VAL A 14 -25.14 -4.34 10.40
C VAL A 14 -24.77 -2.92 10.86
N ILE A 15 -24.11 -2.15 10.00
CA ILE A 15 -23.75 -0.75 10.31
C ILE A 15 -25.03 0.09 10.47
N ARG A 16 -25.98 -0.05 9.58
CA ARG A 16 -27.21 0.73 9.58
C ARG A 16 -28.15 0.35 10.73
N GLU A 17 -28.41 -0.94 10.90
CA GLU A 17 -29.32 -1.45 11.94
C GLU A 17 -28.85 -1.12 13.37
N LYS A 18 -27.53 -1.14 13.58
CA LYS A 18 -26.94 -0.80 14.88
C LYS A 18 -26.60 0.68 15.04
N ASN A 19 -26.90 1.50 14.05
CA ASN A 19 -26.60 2.93 14.03
C ASN A 19 -25.13 3.24 14.38
N TYR A 20 -24.21 2.46 13.80
CA TYR A 20 -22.79 2.70 13.95
C TYR A 20 -22.34 3.94 13.16
N PHE A 21 -21.18 4.48 13.54
CA PHE A 21 -20.57 5.58 12.80
C PHE A 21 -20.33 5.17 11.36
N TYR A 22 -20.87 5.93 10.43
CA TYR A 22 -20.79 5.70 8.98
C TYR A 22 -20.69 7.05 8.26
N ILE A 23 -19.78 7.14 7.31
CA ILE A 23 -19.69 8.27 6.37
C ILE A 23 -20.35 7.82 5.08
N ASP A 24 -21.38 8.57 4.68
CA ASP A 24 -22.20 8.23 3.53
C ASP A 24 -21.41 8.38 2.21
N LYS A 25 -21.35 7.31 1.45
CA LYS A 25 -20.77 7.23 0.10
C LYS A 25 -21.76 6.63 -0.90
N THR A 26 -23.04 6.63 -0.57
CA THR A 26 -24.07 5.98 -1.42
C THR A 26 -24.33 6.70 -2.73
N SER A 27 -23.87 7.93 -2.91
CA SER A 27 -23.84 8.62 -4.21
C SER A 27 -23.03 7.84 -5.27
N PHE A 28 -22.07 6.98 -4.84
CA PHE A 28 -21.39 6.06 -5.73
C PHE A 28 -22.35 5.18 -6.54
N ILE A 29 -23.43 4.71 -5.93
CA ILE A 29 -24.43 3.84 -6.60
C ILE A 29 -25.03 4.57 -7.81
N LYS A 30 -25.42 5.84 -7.62
CA LYS A 30 -25.96 6.68 -8.70
C LYS A 30 -24.91 6.94 -9.78
N GLU A 31 -23.74 7.44 -9.40
CA GLU A 31 -22.68 7.76 -10.33
C GLU A 31 -22.24 6.54 -11.17
N TRP A 32 -22.12 5.37 -10.53
CA TRP A 32 -21.80 4.12 -11.21
C TRP A 32 -22.90 3.68 -12.15
N TRP A 33 -24.16 3.81 -11.73
CA TRP A 33 -25.30 3.40 -12.54
C TRP A 33 -25.48 4.31 -13.75
N GLU A 34 -25.37 5.61 -13.61
CA GLU A 34 -25.48 6.59 -14.68
C GLU A 34 -24.26 6.58 -15.61
N GLY A 35 -23.07 6.25 -15.10
CA GLY A 35 -21.83 6.17 -15.87
C GLY A 35 -21.86 5.19 -17.04
N GLY A 36 -22.73 4.19 -17.00
CA GLY A 36 -23.01 3.31 -18.14
C GLY A 36 -21.93 2.25 -18.42
N ASP A 37 -20.88 2.16 -17.60
CA ASP A 37 -19.80 1.19 -17.80
C ASP A 37 -20.33 -0.25 -17.66
N ASN A 38 -19.95 -1.12 -18.59
CA ASN A 38 -20.35 -2.52 -18.55
C ASN A 38 -19.63 -3.25 -17.40
N VAL A 39 -18.31 -3.06 -17.27
CA VAL A 39 -17.50 -3.61 -16.19
C VAL A 39 -16.58 -2.53 -15.64
N THR A 40 -16.62 -2.31 -14.34
CA THR A 40 -15.78 -1.34 -13.63
C THR A 40 -14.80 -2.05 -12.73
N LEU A 41 -13.51 -1.84 -12.92
CA LEU A 41 -12.45 -2.28 -12.02
C LEU A 41 -12.03 -1.12 -11.13
N ILE A 42 -12.21 -1.27 -9.83
CA ILE A 42 -11.83 -0.26 -8.84
C ILE A 42 -10.57 -0.72 -8.10
N THR A 43 -9.45 -0.04 -8.37
CA THR A 43 -8.21 -0.28 -7.65
C THR A 43 -7.99 0.84 -6.64
N ARG A 44 -7.99 0.48 -5.36
CA ARG A 44 -7.71 1.36 -4.23
C ARG A 44 -6.87 0.60 -3.20
N PRO A 45 -6.07 1.28 -2.40
CA PRO A 45 -5.29 0.63 -1.35
C PRO A 45 -6.17 -0.21 -0.41
N ARG A 46 -5.55 -1.06 0.38
CA ARG A 46 -6.27 -1.85 1.40
C ARG A 46 -6.95 -0.93 2.42
N ARG A 47 -8.10 -1.37 2.95
CA ARG A 47 -8.86 -0.66 3.99
C ARG A 47 -9.46 0.69 3.56
N PHE A 48 -9.65 0.90 2.27
CA PHE A 48 -10.32 2.09 1.70
C PHE A 48 -11.84 1.93 1.53
N GLY A 49 -12.46 0.94 2.18
CA GLY A 49 -13.91 0.76 2.16
C GLY A 49 -14.45 -0.01 0.94
N LYS A 50 -13.58 -0.62 0.11
CA LYS A 50 -14.01 -1.40 -1.08
C LYS A 50 -15.04 -2.47 -0.75
N THR A 51 -14.73 -3.37 0.17
CA THR A 51 -15.64 -4.45 0.60
C THR A 51 -16.95 -3.93 1.17
N LEU A 52 -16.91 -2.84 1.96
CA LEU A 52 -18.13 -2.21 2.48
C LEU A 52 -18.96 -1.62 1.35
N MET A 53 -18.35 -0.98 0.36
CA MET A 53 -19.05 -0.48 -0.83
C MET A 53 -19.67 -1.63 -1.63
N MET A 54 -18.96 -2.75 -1.81
CA MET A 54 -19.53 -3.95 -2.46
C MET A 54 -20.76 -4.47 -1.70
N SER A 55 -20.69 -4.53 -0.36
CA SER A 55 -21.85 -4.87 0.48
C SER A 55 -22.99 -3.86 0.32
N THR A 56 -22.69 -2.56 0.24
CA THR A 56 -23.70 -1.50 0.04
C THR A 56 -24.39 -1.65 -1.31
N VAL A 57 -23.63 -1.89 -2.38
CA VAL A 57 -24.15 -2.09 -3.75
C VAL A 57 -24.99 -3.39 -3.82
N GLU A 58 -24.50 -4.49 -3.22
CA GLU A 58 -25.25 -5.73 -3.15
C GLU A 58 -26.61 -5.53 -2.46
N GLN A 59 -26.61 -4.90 -1.28
CA GLN A 59 -27.83 -4.70 -0.50
C GLN A 59 -28.79 -3.68 -1.14
N PHE A 60 -28.25 -2.77 -1.96
CA PHE A 60 -29.08 -1.87 -2.73
C PHE A 60 -29.78 -2.57 -3.88
N PHE A 61 -29.05 -3.31 -4.72
CA PHE A 61 -29.62 -3.86 -5.94
C PHE A 61 -30.27 -5.23 -5.77
N SER A 62 -29.77 -6.06 -4.84
CA SER A 62 -30.11 -7.48 -4.80
C SER A 62 -31.54 -7.73 -4.38
N VAL A 63 -32.21 -8.60 -5.14
CA VAL A 63 -33.57 -9.15 -4.82
C VAL A 63 -33.61 -9.84 -3.45
N LYS A 64 -32.47 -10.27 -2.90
CA LYS A 64 -32.35 -10.78 -1.51
C LYS A 64 -32.74 -9.74 -0.47
N TYR A 65 -32.58 -8.47 -0.80
CA TYR A 65 -32.84 -7.32 0.08
C TYR A 65 -34.05 -6.50 -0.40
N ALA A 66 -34.91 -7.08 -1.25
CA ALA A 66 -36.15 -6.43 -1.67
C ALA A 66 -36.98 -6.04 -0.45
N GLY A 67 -37.47 -4.80 -0.44
CA GLY A 67 -38.21 -4.25 0.70
C GLY A 67 -37.39 -3.80 1.89
N ARG A 68 -36.05 -3.82 1.81
CA ARG A 68 -35.14 -3.33 2.85
C ARG A 68 -34.69 -1.87 2.61
N GLY A 69 -35.57 -1.03 2.07
CA GLY A 69 -35.30 0.38 1.80
C GLY A 69 -34.92 1.19 3.04
N GLU A 70 -35.38 0.76 4.24
CA GLU A 70 -35.05 1.38 5.51
C GLU A 70 -33.54 1.45 5.77
N LEU A 71 -32.74 0.57 5.17
CA LEU A 71 -31.28 0.62 5.28
C LEU A 71 -30.67 1.87 4.64
N PHE A 72 -31.36 2.47 3.67
CA PHE A 72 -30.89 3.60 2.89
C PHE A 72 -31.54 4.92 3.30
N GLU A 73 -32.54 4.89 4.16
CA GLU A 73 -33.22 6.10 4.66
C GLU A 73 -32.22 7.10 5.25
N GLY A 74 -32.36 8.36 4.84
CA GLY A 74 -31.47 9.44 5.27
C GLY A 74 -30.11 9.51 4.58
N LEU A 75 -29.80 8.58 3.66
CA LEU A 75 -28.57 8.59 2.85
C LEU A 75 -28.81 9.29 1.51
N GLU A 76 -27.72 9.68 0.86
CA GLU A 76 -27.73 10.47 -0.39
C GLU A 76 -28.54 9.78 -1.49
N ILE A 77 -28.31 8.48 -1.72
CA ILE A 77 -28.99 7.70 -2.74
C ILE A 77 -30.51 7.66 -2.56
N TRP A 78 -30.99 7.81 -1.32
CA TRP A 78 -32.41 7.72 -1.00
C TRP A 78 -33.18 9.02 -1.23
N LYS A 79 -32.49 10.11 -1.56
CA LYS A 79 -33.11 11.41 -1.88
C LYS A 79 -33.85 11.42 -3.22
N GLU A 80 -33.54 10.46 -4.09
CA GLU A 80 -34.07 10.38 -5.45
C GLU A 80 -35.06 9.21 -5.61
N GLU A 81 -36.29 9.51 -5.96
CA GLU A 81 -37.39 8.55 -6.03
C GLU A 81 -37.14 7.39 -7.02
N GLU A 82 -36.42 7.65 -8.11
CA GLU A 82 -36.05 6.64 -9.11
C GLU A 82 -35.19 5.53 -8.50
N TYR A 83 -34.22 5.90 -7.66
CA TYR A 83 -33.35 4.94 -6.98
C TYR A 83 -34.08 4.19 -5.87
N CYS A 84 -35.04 4.84 -5.18
CA CYS A 84 -35.90 4.14 -4.22
C CYS A 84 -36.68 3.01 -4.89
N ARG A 85 -37.13 3.20 -6.14
CA ARG A 85 -37.87 2.16 -6.91
C ARG A 85 -36.94 1.07 -7.45
N THR A 86 -35.66 1.36 -7.61
CA THR A 86 -34.66 0.42 -8.14
C THR A 86 -34.14 -0.54 -7.07
N GLN A 87 -34.25 -0.16 -5.79
CA GLN A 87 -33.80 -0.96 -4.65
C GLN A 87 -34.42 -2.37 -4.66
N GLY A 88 -33.56 -3.39 -4.52
CA GLY A 88 -33.99 -4.79 -4.40
C GLY A 88 -34.58 -5.41 -5.68
N THR A 89 -34.23 -4.89 -6.86
CA THR A 89 -34.87 -5.32 -8.12
C THR A 89 -33.96 -6.12 -9.05
N TYR A 90 -32.68 -6.33 -8.76
CA TYR A 90 -31.74 -7.08 -9.61
C TYR A 90 -31.30 -8.39 -8.94
N PRO A 91 -31.15 -9.49 -9.67
CA PRO A 91 -30.35 -10.60 -9.18
C PRO A 91 -28.87 -10.16 -9.13
N VAL A 92 -28.21 -10.42 -8.01
CA VAL A 92 -26.80 -10.03 -7.78
C VAL A 92 -25.99 -11.27 -7.43
N ILE A 93 -24.92 -11.52 -8.15
CA ILE A 93 -23.89 -12.51 -7.80
C ILE A 93 -22.77 -11.76 -7.09
N SER A 94 -22.55 -12.05 -5.81
CA SER A 94 -21.49 -11.45 -5.01
C SER A 94 -20.50 -12.52 -4.57
N ILE A 95 -19.21 -12.32 -4.89
CA ILE A 95 -18.12 -13.25 -4.62
C ILE A 95 -16.89 -12.50 -4.16
N SER A 96 -16.12 -13.08 -3.24
CA SER A 96 -14.85 -12.51 -2.76
C SER A 96 -13.73 -13.53 -2.78
N PHE A 97 -12.57 -13.12 -3.26
CA PHE A 97 -11.35 -13.90 -3.25
C PHE A 97 -10.37 -13.50 -2.13
N ALA A 98 -10.81 -12.71 -1.14
CA ALA A 98 -10.00 -12.24 -0.03
C ALA A 98 -9.28 -13.37 0.75
N ASN A 99 -9.90 -14.54 0.80
CA ASN A 99 -9.40 -15.71 1.53
C ASN A 99 -8.64 -16.72 0.64
N VAL A 100 -8.41 -16.41 -0.63
CA VAL A 100 -7.67 -17.29 -1.55
C VAL A 100 -6.17 -16.97 -1.45
N LYS A 101 -5.51 -17.57 -0.44
CA LYS A 101 -4.10 -17.32 -0.07
C LYS A 101 -3.34 -18.63 0.11
N GLU A 102 -3.36 -19.44 -0.92
CA GLU A 102 -2.79 -20.78 -0.89
C GLU A 102 -1.36 -20.81 -1.43
N LYS A 103 -0.60 -21.84 -1.06
CA LYS A 103 0.83 -21.94 -1.40
C LYS A 103 1.14 -22.51 -2.78
N ASN A 104 0.16 -23.05 -3.48
CA ASN A 104 0.31 -23.66 -4.80
C ASN A 104 -1.00 -23.63 -5.58
N PHE A 105 -0.90 -23.82 -6.89
CA PHE A 105 -2.01 -23.76 -7.81
C PHE A 105 -3.15 -24.73 -7.47
N GLN A 106 -2.84 -25.98 -7.11
CA GLN A 106 -3.85 -26.98 -6.81
C GLN A 106 -4.70 -26.60 -5.59
N ALA A 107 -4.07 -26.18 -4.51
CA ALA A 107 -4.77 -25.71 -3.31
C ALA A 107 -5.63 -24.47 -3.59
N THR A 108 -5.13 -23.57 -4.45
CA THR A 108 -5.88 -22.37 -4.86
C THR A 108 -7.13 -22.76 -5.68
N LYS A 109 -7.04 -23.72 -6.60
CA LYS A 109 -8.22 -24.23 -7.31
C LYS A 109 -9.26 -24.82 -6.36
N GLU A 110 -8.81 -25.64 -5.43
CA GLU A 110 -9.69 -26.25 -4.42
C GLU A 110 -10.42 -25.19 -3.59
N ARG A 111 -9.71 -24.11 -3.20
CA ARG A 111 -10.32 -22.97 -2.51
C ARG A 111 -11.37 -22.25 -3.38
N VAL A 112 -11.06 -22.01 -4.66
CA VAL A 112 -12.02 -21.42 -5.61
C VAL A 112 -13.22 -22.34 -5.81
N TYR A 113 -13.01 -23.65 -5.92
CA TYR A 113 -14.10 -24.62 -6.03
C TYR A 113 -15.03 -24.59 -4.80
N GLN A 114 -14.46 -24.46 -3.59
CA GLN A 114 -15.24 -24.28 -2.37
C GLN A 114 -16.11 -23.02 -2.47
N ILE A 115 -15.52 -21.89 -2.85
CA ILE A 115 -16.25 -20.61 -2.97
C ILE A 115 -17.40 -20.72 -3.99
N LEU A 116 -17.15 -21.34 -5.15
CA LEU A 116 -18.19 -21.54 -6.17
C LEU A 116 -19.29 -22.51 -5.70
N THR A 117 -18.92 -23.57 -4.97
CA THR A 117 -19.87 -24.51 -4.38
C THR A 117 -20.76 -23.81 -3.36
N ASP A 118 -20.18 -23.00 -2.47
CA ASP A 118 -20.92 -22.23 -1.47
C ASP A 118 -21.83 -21.19 -2.13
N LEU A 119 -21.35 -20.53 -3.20
CA LEU A 119 -22.16 -19.62 -4.01
C LEU A 119 -23.38 -20.32 -4.61
N TYR A 120 -23.21 -21.47 -5.28
CA TYR A 120 -24.31 -22.23 -5.86
C TYR A 120 -25.30 -22.73 -4.81
N SER A 121 -24.81 -23.09 -3.62
CA SER A 121 -25.66 -23.52 -2.52
C SER A 121 -26.67 -22.45 -2.08
N GLN A 122 -26.32 -21.16 -2.20
CA GLN A 122 -27.23 -20.05 -1.89
C GLN A 122 -28.42 -19.96 -2.89
N TYR A 123 -28.24 -20.52 -4.08
CA TYR A 123 -29.26 -20.54 -5.15
C TYR A 123 -29.84 -21.94 -5.39
N SER A 124 -29.78 -22.82 -4.38
CA SER A 124 -30.30 -24.21 -4.47
C SER A 124 -31.78 -24.29 -4.85
N PHE A 125 -32.56 -23.24 -4.57
CA PHE A 125 -33.97 -23.14 -5.01
C PHE A 125 -34.14 -23.23 -6.54
N LEU A 126 -33.13 -22.89 -7.34
CA LEU A 126 -33.16 -23.03 -8.79
C LEU A 126 -33.34 -24.50 -9.22
N LYS A 127 -32.93 -25.48 -8.39
CA LYS A 127 -33.15 -26.90 -8.68
C LYS A 127 -34.62 -27.30 -8.70
N GLU A 128 -35.42 -26.60 -7.91
CA GLU A 128 -36.87 -26.84 -7.83
C GLU A 128 -37.65 -26.07 -8.90
N TRP A 129 -36.96 -25.25 -9.71
CA TRP A 129 -37.62 -24.50 -10.77
C TRP A 129 -38.03 -25.41 -11.93
N ASP A 130 -39.32 -25.42 -12.24
CA ASP A 130 -39.94 -26.29 -13.23
C ASP A 130 -39.46 -26.06 -14.67
N LYS A 131 -38.97 -24.85 -14.97
CA LYS A 131 -38.44 -24.50 -16.30
C LYS A 131 -36.95 -24.83 -16.45
N LEU A 132 -36.29 -25.35 -15.41
CA LEU A 132 -34.88 -25.75 -15.51
C LEU A 132 -34.78 -27.04 -16.32
N SER A 133 -34.01 -27.01 -17.42
CA SER A 133 -33.79 -28.21 -18.25
C SER A 133 -32.93 -29.24 -17.50
N ASP A 134 -33.04 -30.51 -17.91
CA ASP A 134 -32.25 -31.59 -17.30
C ASP A 134 -30.71 -31.34 -17.43
N THR A 135 -30.28 -30.80 -18.56
CA THR A 135 -28.87 -30.44 -18.79
C THR A 135 -28.41 -29.33 -17.84
N GLU A 136 -29.26 -28.35 -17.57
CA GLU A 136 -28.94 -27.25 -16.64
C GLU A 136 -28.92 -27.73 -15.21
N ARG A 137 -29.81 -28.62 -14.84
CA ARG A 137 -29.86 -29.28 -13.53
C ARG A 137 -28.60 -30.11 -13.31
N GLU A 138 -28.23 -30.92 -14.32
CA GLU A 138 -26.97 -31.68 -14.30
C GLU A 138 -25.73 -30.78 -14.16
N TYR A 139 -25.69 -29.65 -14.89
CA TYR A 139 -24.58 -28.68 -14.74
C TYR A 139 -24.53 -28.09 -13.35
N PHE A 140 -25.69 -27.69 -12.80
CA PHE A 140 -25.79 -27.15 -11.45
C PHE A 140 -25.23 -28.13 -10.40
N ASP A 141 -25.53 -29.43 -10.55
CA ASP A 141 -25.05 -30.50 -9.66
C ASP A 141 -23.57 -30.80 -9.83
N ARG A 142 -22.98 -30.56 -11.03
CA ARG A 142 -21.53 -30.69 -11.23
C ARG A 142 -20.73 -29.63 -10.51
N VAL A 143 -21.27 -28.45 -10.23
CA VAL A 143 -20.58 -27.40 -9.47
C VAL A 143 -20.48 -27.84 -8.01
N SER A 144 -19.38 -28.46 -7.68
CA SER A 144 -19.11 -29.13 -6.41
C SER A 144 -17.61 -29.08 -6.10
N LEU A 145 -17.21 -29.53 -4.93
CA LEU A 145 -15.78 -29.62 -4.54
C LEU A 145 -14.92 -30.48 -5.49
N ARG A 146 -15.54 -31.30 -6.30
CA ARG A 146 -14.86 -32.21 -7.28
C ARG A 146 -15.15 -31.82 -8.73
N MET A 147 -15.61 -30.58 -8.98
CA MET A 147 -15.89 -30.12 -10.32
C MET A 147 -14.63 -30.12 -11.19
N ARG A 148 -14.81 -30.19 -12.51
CA ARG A 148 -13.71 -30.01 -13.45
C ARG A 148 -13.35 -28.53 -13.54
N GLU A 149 -12.13 -28.24 -13.91
CA GLU A 149 -11.65 -26.86 -14.14
C GLU A 149 -12.50 -26.12 -15.17
N SER A 150 -12.93 -26.80 -16.24
CA SER A 150 -13.85 -26.25 -17.24
C SER A 150 -15.22 -25.86 -16.67
N ASP A 151 -15.73 -26.62 -15.69
CA ASP A 151 -16.99 -26.28 -15.02
C ASP A 151 -16.78 -25.07 -14.09
N ALA A 152 -15.65 -25.01 -13.36
CA ALA A 152 -15.33 -23.90 -12.49
C ALA A 152 -15.15 -22.56 -13.23
N THR A 153 -14.40 -22.56 -14.33
CA THR A 153 -14.14 -21.34 -15.12
C THR A 153 -15.42 -20.79 -15.78
N TYR A 154 -16.43 -21.63 -16.02
CA TYR A 154 -17.71 -21.24 -16.62
C TYR A 154 -18.83 -21.04 -15.59
N ALA A 155 -18.60 -21.33 -14.31
CA ALA A 155 -19.64 -21.34 -13.28
C ALA A 155 -20.37 -19.99 -13.13
N LEU A 156 -19.66 -18.86 -13.10
CA LEU A 156 -20.28 -17.54 -12.97
C LEU A 156 -21.14 -17.18 -14.16
N HIS A 157 -20.71 -17.51 -15.39
CA HIS A 157 -21.51 -17.32 -16.60
C HIS A 157 -22.82 -18.12 -16.54
N LYS A 158 -22.73 -19.40 -16.19
CA LYS A 158 -23.91 -20.28 -16.14
C LYS A 158 -24.87 -19.86 -15.04
N LEU A 159 -24.38 -19.47 -13.87
CA LEU A 159 -25.23 -18.94 -12.80
C LEU A 159 -25.94 -17.65 -13.23
N SER A 160 -25.25 -16.77 -13.96
CA SER A 160 -25.86 -15.55 -14.51
C SER A 160 -27.03 -15.89 -15.46
N GLN A 161 -26.82 -16.86 -16.33
CA GLN A 161 -27.89 -17.34 -17.24
C GLN A 161 -29.10 -17.83 -16.45
N LEU A 162 -28.90 -18.69 -15.47
CA LEU A 162 -30.00 -19.29 -14.69
C LEU A 162 -30.77 -18.24 -13.89
N LEU A 163 -30.05 -17.33 -13.23
CA LEU A 163 -30.66 -16.25 -12.45
C LEU A 163 -31.39 -15.25 -13.35
N ALA A 164 -30.83 -14.90 -14.51
CA ALA A 164 -31.49 -14.00 -15.44
C ALA A 164 -32.78 -14.63 -16.01
N ALA A 165 -32.76 -15.92 -16.31
CA ALA A 165 -33.94 -16.64 -16.76
C ALA A 165 -35.02 -16.76 -15.66
N TYR A 166 -34.64 -17.00 -14.42
CA TYR A 166 -35.54 -17.12 -13.28
C TYR A 166 -36.22 -15.80 -12.92
N TYR A 167 -35.43 -14.70 -12.80
CA TYR A 167 -35.95 -13.38 -12.40
C TYR A 167 -36.42 -12.51 -13.57
N GLY A 168 -36.20 -12.92 -14.82
CA GLY A 168 -36.53 -12.13 -16.00
C GLY A 168 -35.73 -10.83 -16.14
N LYS A 169 -34.58 -10.75 -15.48
CA LYS A 169 -33.72 -9.54 -15.40
C LYS A 169 -32.25 -9.93 -15.39
N LYS A 170 -31.40 -9.21 -16.13
CA LYS A 170 -29.96 -9.44 -16.17
C LYS A 170 -29.32 -9.28 -14.79
N VAL A 171 -28.18 -9.91 -14.61
CA VAL A 171 -27.49 -10.06 -13.33
C VAL A 171 -26.42 -8.97 -13.14
N ILE A 172 -26.30 -8.46 -11.94
CA ILE A 172 -25.11 -7.67 -11.52
C ILE A 172 -24.11 -8.64 -10.90
N ILE A 173 -22.83 -8.55 -11.33
CA ILE A 173 -21.74 -9.38 -10.78
C ILE A 173 -20.81 -8.48 -9.97
N LEU A 174 -20.63 -8.83 -8.70
CA LEU A 174 -19.73 -8.15 -7.76
C LEU A 174 -18.60 -9.11 -7.36
N LEU A 175 -17.35 -8.76 -7.68
CA LEU A 175 -16.17 -9.57 -7.38
C LEU A 175 -15.18 -8.76 -6.56
N ASP A 176 -15.06 -9.09 -5.28
CA ASP A 176 -14.17 -8.39 -4.35
C ASP A 176 -12.81 -9.08 -4.23
N GLU A 177 -11.74 -8.26 -4.13
CA GLU A 177 -10.34 -8.68 -4.02
C GLU A 177 -9.91 -9.68 -5.11
N TYR A 178 -10.19 -9.35 -6.38
CA TYR A 178 -9.92 -10.20 -7.53
C TYR A 178 -8.44 -10.55 -7.71
N ASP A 179 -7.55 -9.66 -7.28
CA ASP A 179 -6.10 -9.74 -7.44
C ASP A 179 -5.38 -10.50 -6.31
N THR A 180 -6.07 -10.82 -5.22
CA THR A 180 -5.47 -11.53 -4.08
C THR A 180 -4.87 -12.90 -4.49
N PRO A 181 -5.56 -13.79 -5.23
CA PRO A 181 -4.98 -15.06 -5.67
C PRO A 181 -3.77 -14.88 -6.58
N MET A 182 -3.78 -13.82 -7.38
CA MET A 182 -2.70 -13.51 -8.32
C MET A 182 -1.44 -13.03 -7.59
N GLN A 183 -1.59 -12.19 -6.56
CA GLN A 183 -0.48 -11.76 -5.71
C GLN A 183 0.19 -12.95 -5.01
N GLU A 184 -0.62 -13.88 -4.47
CA GLU A 184 -0.11 -15.10 -3.83
C GLU A 184 0.57 -16.03 -4.83
N ALA A 185 0.04 -16.14 -6.06
CA ALA A 185 0.64 -16.94 -7.12
C ALA A 185 2.01 -16.42 -7.55
N TYR A 186 2.18 -15.11 -7.64
CA TYR A 186 3.47 -14.49 -7.92
C TYR A 186 4.50 -14.79 -6.82
N VAL A 187 4.13 -14.60 -5.56
CA VAL A 187 5.01 -14.90 -4.43
C VAL A 187 5.32 -16.40 -4.32
N GLY A 188 4.34 -17.25 -4.65
CA GLY A 188 4.43 -18.70 -4.58
C GLY A 188 5.05 -19.37 -5.81
N GLY A 189 5.32 -18.64 -6.91
CA GLY A 189 5.96 -19.14 -8.12
C GLY A 189 5.07 -20.04 -9.01
N TYR A 190 3.73 -19.85 -8.98
CA TYR A 190 2.77 -20.57 -9.83
C TYR A 190 1.87 -19.61 -10.63
N TRP A 191 2.48 -18.52 -11.09
CA TRP A 191 1.82 -17.41 -11.79
C TRP A 191 1.16 -17.86 -13.11
N ASP A 192 1.85 -18.62 -13.96
CA ASP A 192 1.37 -18.96 -15.30
C ASP A 192 0.10 -19.82 -15.27
N GLU A 193 0.06 -20.83 -14.38
CA GLU A 193 -1.12 -21.67 -14.23
C GLU A 193 -2.31 -20.85 -13.70
N MET A 194 -2.04 -19.92 -12.78
CA MET A 194 -3.05 -19.08 -12.20
C MET A 194 -3.64 -18.09 -13.20
N THR A 195 -2.78 -17.45 -14.01
CA THR A 195 -3.23 -16.51 -15.05
C THR A 195 -4.13 -17.17 -16.07
N GLY A 196 -3.78 -18.38 -16.51
CA GLY A 196 -4.59 -19.18 -17.45
C GLY A 196 -5.99 -19.48 -16.90
N PHE A 197 -6.06 -19.92 -15.64
CA PHE A 197 -7.32 -20.25 -14.96
C PHE A 197 -8.22 -19.02 -14.80
N PHE A 198 -7.71 -17.91 -14.24
CA PHE A 198 -8.51 -16.71 -14.03
C PHE A 198 -8.86 -15.97 -15.32
N ARG A 199 -7.99 -15.99 -16.34
CA ARG A 199 -8.32 -15.46 -17.67
C ARG A 199 -9.58 -16.15 -18.23
N SER A 200 -9.62 -17.47 -18.17
CA SER A 200 -10.78 -18.24 -18.63
C SER A 200 -12.04 -17.89 -17.84
N MET A 201 -11.95 -17.81 -16.52
CA MET A 201 -13.07 -17.48 -15.64
C MET A 201 -13.61 -16.06 -15.90
N PHE A 202 -12.74 -15.06 -15.97
CA PHE A 202 -13.15 -13.66 -16.14
C PHE A 202 -13.65 -13.38 -17.55
N ASN A 203 -13.08 -14.00 -18.57
CA ASN A 203 -13.61 -13.92 -19.92
C ASN A 203 -15.04 -14.50 -20.00
N ALA A 204 -15.29 -15.64 -19.39
CA ALA A 204 -16.62 -16.22 -19.35
C ALA A 204 -17.60 -15.35 -18.55
N ALA A 205 -17.17 -14.83 -17.39
CA ALA A 205 -18.05 -14.06 -16.50
C ALA A 205 -18.36 -12.65 -17.02
N PHE A 206 -17.36 -11.96 -17.61
CA PHE A 206 -17.46 -10.52 -17.91
C PHE A 206 -17.43 -10.18 -19.41
N LYS A 207 -16.72 -10.93 -20.28
CA LYS A 207 -16.60 -10.58 -21.70
C LYS A 207 -17.76 -11.08 -22.55
N THR A 208 -18.09 -12.36 -22.42
CA THR A 208 -19.06 -13.03 -23.30
C THR A 208 -20.41 -13.30 -22.62
N ASN A 209 -20.64 -12.68 -21.47
CA ASN A 209 -21.84 -12.92 -20.67
C ASN A 209 -22.98 -11.94 -21.04
N SER A 210 -23.83 -12.36 -21.96
CA SER A 210 -25.01 -11.59 -22.39
C SER A 210 -26.09 -11.45 -21.30
N TRP A 211 -25.99 -12.25 -20.22
CA TRP A 211 -26.93 -12.26 -19.08
C TRP A 211 -26.50 -11.28 -17.98
N MET A 212 -25.32 -10.68 -18.12
CA MET A 212 -24.85 -9.66 -17.19
C MET A 212 -25.38 -8.27 -17.60
N GLU A 213 -25.89 -7.53 -16.61
CA GLU A 213 -26.22 -6.12 -16.76
C GLU A 213 -24.97 -5.26 -16.58
N ARG A 214 -24.30 -5.45 -15.46
CA ARG A 214 -23.05 -4.75 -15.10
C ARG A 214 -22.21 -5.58 -14.17
N GLY A 215 -20.90 -5.25 -14.11
CA GLY A 215 -19.97 -5.84 -13.17
C GLY A 215 -19.12 -4.83 -12.43
N ILE A 216 -18.81 -5.11 -11.17
CA ILE A 216 -17.76 -4.41 -10.41
C ILE A 216 -16.73 -5.44 -9.95
N LEU A 217 -15.46 -5.13 -10.22
CA LEU A 217 -14.32 -5.83 -9.63
C LEU A 217 -13.60 -4.87 -8.71
N THR A 218 -13.13 -5.35 -7.56
CA THR A 218 -12.26 -4.55 -6.68
C THR A 218 -10.95 -5.26 -6.42
N GLY A 219 -9.89 -4.47 -6.29
CA GLY A 219 -8.53 -4.93 -5.98
C GLY A 219 -7.64 -3.81 -5.50
N ILE A 220 -6.36 -4.10 -5.35
CA ILE A 220 -5.32 -3.12 -5.04
C ILE A 220 -4.64 -2.67 -6.32
N THR A 221 -4.33 -3.63 -7.20
CA THR A 221 -3.56 -3.43 -8.41
C THR A 221 -4.41 -3.72 -9.64
N ARG A 222 -4.07 -3.10 -10.76
CA ARG A 222 -4.50 -3.55 -12.07
C ARG A 222 -3.47 -4.56 -12.59
N ILE A 223 -3.86 -5.83 -12.66
CA ILE A 223 -3.03 -6.84 -13.29
C ILE A 223 -3.06 -6.62 -14.80
N SER A 224 -1.88 -6.70 -15.45
CA SER A 224 -1.69 -6.41 -16.87
C SER A 224 -2.78 -7.00 -17.77
N ARG A 225 -3.14 -6.23 -18.81
CA ARG A 225 -4.03 -6.71 -19.89
C ARG A 225 -3.58 -8.04 -20.49
N GLU A 226 -2.27 -8.23 -20.69
CA GLU A 226 -1.74 -9.39 -21.37
C GLU A 226 -1.89 -10.69 -20.58
N SER A 227 -2.01 -10.62 -19.25
CA SER A 227 -2.12 -11.81 -18.40
C SER A 227 -3.56 -12.25 -18.14
N VAL A 228 -4.42 -11.38 -17.60
CA VAL A 228 -5.76 -11.76 -17.10
C VAL A 228 -6.90 -11.06 -17.85
N PHE A 229 -6.69 -9.81 -18.27
CA PHE A 229 -7.69 -8.97 -18.92
C PHE A 229 -7.41 -8.67 -20.40
N SER A 230 -6.54 -9.45 -21.05
CA SER A 230 -6.15 -9.25 -22.47
C SER A 230 -7.34 -9.07 -23.40
N ASP A 231 -8.44 -9.70 -23.07
CA ASP A 231 -9.62 -9.78 -23.90
C ASP A 231 -10.77 -8.85 -23.46
N LEU A 232 -10.68 -8.20 -22.27
CA LEU A 232 -11.75 -7.35 -21.75
C LEU A 232 -11.59 -5.88 -22.24
N ASN A 233 -12.00 -5.61 -23.47
CA ASN A 233 -11.87 -4.27 -24.08
C ASN A 233 -12.86 -3.22 -23.52
N HIS A 234 -13.87 -3.64 -22.75
CA HIS A 234 -14.94 -2.81 -22.16
C HIS A 234 -14.79 -2.68 -20.64
N LEU A 235 -13.57 -2.86 -20.14
CA LEU A 235 -13.22 -2.69 -18.72
C LEU A 235 -12.85 -1.23 -18.46
N GLU A 236 -13.67 -0.52 -17.70
CA GLU A 236 -13.33 0.80 -17.16
C GLU A 236 -12.49 0.63 -15.91
N VAL A 237 -11.30 1.19 -15.92
CA VAL A 237 -10.33 1.04 -14.82
C VAL A 237 -10.21 2.33 -14.02
N ILE A 238 -10.52 2.24 -12.75
CA ILE A 238 -10.42 3.34 -11.79
C ILE A 238 -9.20 3.13 -10.91
N SER A 239 -8.10 3.75 -11.31
CA SER A 239 -6.80 3.69 -10.63
C SER A 239 -6.58 4.87 -9.66
N ALA A 240 -5.39 4.96 -9.07
CA ALA A 240 -5.02 6.09 -8.22
C ALA A 240 -4.98 7.43 -8.98
N THR A 241 -4.71 7.40 -10.30
CA THR A 241 -4.65 8.62 -11.14
C THR A 241 -6.00 9.00 -11.74
N SER A 242 -7.05 8.17 -11.56
CA SER A 242 -8.39 8.41 -12.10
C SER A 242 -9.16 9.45 -11.30
N ALA A 243 -9.70 10.48 -11.96
CA ALA A 243 -10.57 11.48 -11.34
C ALA A 243 -11.96 10.90 -10.96
N LYS A 244 -12.43 9.91 -11.74
CA LYS A 244 -13.72 9.24 -11.52
C LYS A 244 -13.71 8.50 -10.17
N TYR A 245 -14.75 8.70 -9.35
CA TYR A 245 -14.91 8.14 -8.01
C TYR A 245 -13.78 8.49 -7.02
N ALA A 246 -13.06 9.59 -7.23
CA ALA A 246 -11.92 9.98 -6.39
C ALA A 246 -12.28 10.17 -4.91
N ALA A 247 -13.49 10.67 -4.60
CA ALA A 247 -13.97 10.88 -3.23
C ALA A 247 -14.84 9.74 -2.69
N MET A 248 -15.13 8.69 -3.50
CA MET A 248 -16.03 7.60 -3.10
C MET A 248 -15.36 6.55 -2.24
N PHE A 249 -14.05 6.44 -2.33
CA PHE A 249 -13.23 5.52 -1.55
C PHE A 249 -12.23 6.33 -0.72
N GLY A 250 -12.16 6.04 0.58
CA GLY A 250 -11.46 6.89 1.52
C GLY A 250 -12.37 7.97 2.13
N PHE A 251 -11.83 8.76 3.03
CA PHE A 251 -12.53 9.89 3.64
C PHE A 251 -11.89 11.20 3.18
N THR A 252 -12.71 12.18 2.81
CA THR A 252 -12.22 13.52 2.50
C THR A 252 -11.86 14.29 3.77
N GLN A 253 -11.11 15.37 3.64
CA GLN A 253 -10.75 16.21 4.79
C GLN A 253 -12.00 16.78 5.50
N GLU A 254 -13.00 17.19 4.73
CA GLU A 254 -14.25 17.73 5.26
C GLU A 254 -14.98 16.69 6.12
N GLU A 255 -15.05 15.44 5.63
CA GLU A 255 -15.68 14.32 6.34
C GLU A 255 -14.92 13.94 7.60
N VAL A 256 -13.58 13.93 7.54
CA VAL A 256 -12.74 13.66 8.72
C VAL A 256 -12.92 14.74 9.76
N PHE A 257 -12.93 16.02 9.37
CA PHE A 257 -13.08 17.12 10.31
C PHE A 257 -14.48 17.14 10.93
N ALA A 258 -15.52 16.84 10.16
CA ALA A 258 -16.87 16.67 10.70
C ALA A 258 -16.94 15.50 11.70
N ALA A 259 -16.27 14.40 11.41
CA ALA A 259 -16.17 13.26 12.33
C ALA A 259 -15.44 13.64 13.63
N LEU A 260 -14.31 14.35 13.54
CA LEU A 260 -13.58 14.83 14.72
C LEU A 260 -14.47 15.74 15.59
N ASP A 261 -15.26 16.61 14.99
CA ASP A 261 -16.20 17.49 15.71
C ASP A 261 -17.32 16.68 16.38
N GLU A 262 -17.91 15.67 15.70
CA GLU A 262 -18.91 14.76 16.27
C GLU A 262 -18.37 14.05 17.54
N PHE A 263 -17.09 13.65 17.51
CA PHE A 263 -16.44 12.96 18.62
C PHE A 263 -15.79 13.89 19.65
N GLY A 264 -15.90 15.22 19.47
CA GLY A 264 -15.33 16.23 20.37
C GLY A 264 -13.80 16.26 20.40
N LEU A 265 -13.15 15.91 19.29
CA LEU A 265 -11.69 15.84 19.17
C LEU A 265 -11.14 17.08 18.47
N LYS A 266 -10.14 17.75 19.07
CA LYS A 266 -9.54 18.99 18.53
C LYS A 266 -8.25 18.77 17.75
N SER A 267 -7.87 17.53 17.48
CA SER A 267 -6.56 17.10 16.94
C SER A 267 -6.50 17.18 15.41
N ARG A 268 -7.11 18.18 14.76
CA ARG A 268 -7.16 18.27 13.28
C ARG A 268 -5.77 18.30 12.65
N ARG A 269 -4.84 19.08 13.23
CA ARG A 269 -3.48 19.23 12.72
C ARG A 269 -2.71 17.90 12.80
N GLU A 270 -2.75 17.27 13.95
CA GLU A 270 -2.03 16.01 14.20
C GLU A 270 -2.62 14.86 13.35
N VAL A 271 -3.95 14.81 13.20
CA VAL A 271 -4.63 13.82 12.35
C VAL A 271 -4.26 14.02 10.88
N LYS A 272 -4.17 15.29 10.42
CA LYS A 272 -3.70 15.60 9.07
C LYS A 272 -2.25 15.13 8.86
N GLU A 273 -1.35 15.46 9.76
CA GLU A 273 0.07 15.06 9.67
C GLU A 273 0.24 13.53 9.62
N TRP A 274 -0.54 12.79 10.41
CA TRP A 274 -0.40 11.35 10.54
C TRP A 274 -1.05 10.55 9.42
N TYR A 275 -2.26 10.95 8.96
CA TYR A 275 -3.15 10.07 8.19
C TYR A 275 -3.61 10.63 6.85
N ASP A 276 -3.37 11.91 6.59
CA ASP A 276 -3.66 12.54 5.31
C ASP A 276 -2.65 12.15 4.24
N GLY A 277 -2.93 12.53 2.99
CA GLY A 277 -1.97 12.53 1.90
C GLY A 277 -2.24 11.53 0.80
N PHE A 278 -3.34 10.79 0.80
CA PHE A 278 -3.71 10.04 -0.39
C PHE A 278 -4.29 11.00 -1.44
N THR A 279 -3.88 10.80 -2.69
CA THR A 279 -4.35 11.56 -3.84
C THR A 279 -4.98 10.59 -4.84
N PHE A 280 -6.19 10.88 -5.29
CA PHE A 280 -6.86 10.12 -6.34
C PHE A 280 -7.30 11.08 -7.45
N GLY A 281 -6.74 10.91 -8.66
CA GLY A 281 -6.88 11.88 -9.73
C GLY A 281 -6.37 13.25 -9.27
N GLU A 282 -7.22 14.26 -9.36
CA GLU A 282 -6.93 15.64 -8.91
C GLU A 282 -7.37 15.90 -7.45
N ARG A 283 -8.02 14.92 -6.79
CA ARG A 283 -8.50 15.07 -5.41
C ARG A 283 -7.40 14.73 -4.43
N GLU A 284 -6.91 15.73 -3.75
CA GLU A 284 -5.97 15.64 -2.63
C GLU A 284 -6.72 15.49 -1.30
N ASP A 285 -5.95 15.38 -0.20
CA ASP A 285 -6.45 15.36 1.18
C ASP A 285 -7.46 14.21 1.43
N ILE A 286 -7.16 13.03 0.90
CA ILE A 286 -7.91 11.79 1.19
C ILE A 286 -7.22 11.01 2.31
N TYR A 287 -8.02 10.53 3.25
CA TYR A 287 -7.59 9.80 4.45
C TYR A 287 -7.97 8.33 4.36
N ASN A 288 -7.11 7.47 4.90
CA ASN A 288 -7.45 6.06 5.03
C ASN A 288 -8.55 5.87 6.10
N PRO A 289 -9.72 5.28 5.75
CA PRO A 289 -10.82 5.07 6.70
C PRO A 289 -10.43 4.28 7.93
N TRP A 290 -9.59 3.24 7.77
CA TRP A 290 -9.17 2.39 8.89
C TRP A 290 -8.39 3.16 9.95
N SER A 291 -7.48 4.04 9.53
CA SER A 291 -6.70 4.85 10.46
C SER A 291 -7.59 5.86 11.19
N ILE A 292 -8.52 6.50 10.48
CA ILE A 292 -9.44 7.47 11.08
C ILE A 292 -10.39 6.79 12.06
N ILE A 293 -11.08 5.69 11.70
CA ILE A 293 -12.01 5.02 12.62
C ILE A 293 -11.32 4.48 13.87
N ASN A 294 -10.08 3.96 13.74
CA ASN A 294 -9.28 3.56 14.90
C ASN A 294 -8.86 4.74 15.78
N PHE A 295 -8.55 5.89 15.17
CA PHE A 295 -8.23 7.10 15.94
C PHE A 295 -9.47 7.63 16.68
N LEU A 296 -10.64 7.65 16.04
CA LEU A 296 -11.90 8.08 16.68
C LEU A 296 -12.24 7.20 17.89
N ASP A 297 -12.04 5.89 17.78
CA ASP A 297 -12.29 4.92 18.85
C ASP A 297 -11.28 5.05 20.00
N LYS A 298 -9.98 5.00 19.67
CA LYS A 298 -8.89 4.88 20.66
C LYS A 298 -8.37 6.21 21.17
N ARG A 299 -8.66 7.32 20.46
CA ARG A 299 -8.20 8.69 20.77
C ARG A 299 -6.66 8.78 20.90
N LYS A 300 -5.95 7.94 20.18
CA LYS A 300 -4.48 7.85 20.20
C LYS A 300 -3.93 7.83 18.80
N LEU A 301 -2.93 8.66 18.51
CA LEU A 301 -2.18 8.62 17.26
C LEU A 301 -1.26 7.38 17.25
N ALA A 302 -1.40 6.53 16.25
CA ALA A 302 -0.60 5.33 16.08
C ALA A 302 -0.66 4.84 14.62
N SER A 303 0.25 3.97 14.21
CA SER A 303 0.17 3.30 12.91
C SER A 303 -0.90 2.21 12.97
N TYR A 304 -2.05 2.47 12.36
CA TYR A 304 -3.19 1.55 12.32
C TYR A 304 -3.29 0.79 11.02
N TRP A 305 -3.33 1.51 9.88
CA TRP A 305 -3.45 0.91 8.56
C TRP A 305 -2.17 0.21 8.11
N ALA A 306 -1.05 0.88 8.24
CA ALA A 306 0.24 0.38 7.77
C ALA A 306 0.66 -0.95 8.42
N ASN A 307 0.16 -1.25 9.62
CA ASN A 307 0.42 -2.50 10.33
C ASN A 307 -0.58 -3.63 10.00
N THR A 308 -1.61 -3.38 9.18
CA THR A 308 -2.65 -4.39 8.89
C THR A 308 -2.35 -5.29 7.69
N SER A 309 -1.39 -4.91 6.84
CA SER A 309 -1.05 -5.66 5.63
C SER A 309 0.15 -6.56 5.84
N SER A 310 0.15 -7.74 5.20
CA SER A 310 1.39 -8.47 4.95
C SER A 310 2.20 -7.66 3.95
N ASN A 311 3.13 -6.85 4.41
CA ASN A 311 4.03 -6.05 3.57
C ASN A 311 5.12 -6.94 2.91
N GLY A 312 4.89 -8.25 2.82
CA GLY A 312 5.87 -9.25 2.38
C GLY A 312 6.38 -8.98 0.96
N LEU A 313 5.47 -8.74 0.02
CA LEU A 313 5.84 -8.44 -1.36
C LEU A 313 6.67 -7.14 -1.45
N VAL A 314 6.16 -6.04 -0.89
CA VAL A 314 6.85 -4.74 -0.92
C VAL A 314 8.19 -4.82 -0.17
N SER A 315 8.22 -5.50 0.97
CA SER A 315 9.45 -5.72 1.73
C SER A 315 10.48 -6.52 0.93
N LYS A 316 10.04 -7.58 0.22
CA LYS A 316 10.90 -8.37 -0.66
C LYS A 316 11.46 -7.51 -1.78
N LEU A 317 10.60 -6.81 -2.52
CA LEU A 317 10.98 -5.99 -3.66
C LEU A 317 11.98 -4.89 -3.31
N ILE A 318 11.74 -4.11 -2.23
CA ILE A 318 12.67 -3.05 -1.82
C ILE A 318 13.99 -3.64 -1.32
N ARG A 319 13.96 -4.76 -0.59
CA ARG A 319 15.16 -5.43 -0.08
C ARG A 319 16.03 -5.95 -1.22
N GLU A 320 15.42 -6.57 -2.24
CA GLU A 320 16.09 -7.21 -3.38
C GLU A 320 16.35 -6.23 -4.52
N ALA A 321 15.80 -5.01 -4.46
CA ALA A 321 15.96 -3.95 -5.44
C ALA A 321 17.42 -3.56 -5.68
N ASN A 322 17.67 -3.05 -6.89
CA ASN A 322 18.97 -2.52 -7.28
C ASN A 322 19.34 -1.24 -6.50
N LYS A 323 20.56 -0.76 -6.73
CA LYS A 323 21.12 0.40 -6.04
C LYS A 323 20.32 1.68 -6.26
N ASN A 324 19.84 1.90 -7.48
CA ASN A 324 19.13 3.15 -7.84
C ASN A 324 17.80 3.25 -7.08
N ILE A 325 17.03 2.17 -7.04
CA ILE A 325 15.79 2.10 -6.27
C ILE A 325 16.03 2.36 -4.79
N LYS A 326 17.10 1.76 -4.22
CA LYS A 326 17.43 1.96 -2.80
C LYS A 326 17.79 3.42 -2.49
N LEU A 327 18.50 4.10 -3.40
CA LEU A 327 18.86 5.51 -3.26
C LEU A 327 17.62 6.42 -3.33
N GLU A 328 16.77 6.21 -4.32
CA GLU A 328 15.53 6.98 -4.44
C GLU A 328 14.58 6.71 -3.26
N PHE A 329 14.53 5.46 -2.79
CA PHE A 329 13.76 5.11 -1.60
C PHE A 329 14.29 5.80 -0.34
N GLU A 330 15.61 5.87 -0.16
CA GLU A 330 16.24 6.64 0.92
C GLU A 330 15.87 8.11 0.84
N ARG A 331 15.93 8.71 -0.36
CA ARG A 331 15.50 10.09 -0.61
C ARG A 331 14.06 10.34 -0.19
N LEU A 332 13.15 9.42 -0.55
CA LEU A 332 11.75 9.46 -0.12
C LEU A 332 11.60 9.40 1.41
N MET A 333 12.37 8.53 2.07
CA MET A 333 12.38 8.42 3.53
C MET A 333 12.87 9.70 4.23
N GLN A 334 13.71 10.48 3.57
CA GLN A 334 14.17 11.79 4.05
C GLN A 334 13.17 12.93 3.76
N GLY A 335 12.02 12.63 3.16
CA GLY A 335 11.00 13.61 2.78
C GLY A 335 11.26 14.28 1.43
N GLY A 336 12.13 13.71 0.60
CA GLY A 336 12.34 14.11 -0.79
C GLY A 336 11.26 13.54 -1.71
N HIS A 337 11.35 13.93 -2.98
CA HIS A 337 10.44 13.49 -4.03
C HIS A 337 11.18 12.70 -5.10
N LEU A 338 10.47 11.80 -5.76
CA LEU A 338 10.94 10.96 -6.86
C LEU A 338 10.17 11.32 -8.13
N LEU A 339 10.86 11.51 -9.24
CA LEU A 339 10.24 11.60 -10.56
C LEU A 339 10.25 10.21 -11.20
N ALA A 340 9.07 9.65 -11.47
CA ALA A 340 8.91 8.34 -12.09
C ALA A 340 7.86 8.37 -13.20
N SER A 341 8.06 7.56 -14.22
CA SER A 341 7.00 7.15 -15.13
C SER A 341 6.12 6.11 -14.41
N LEU A 342 4.82 6.18 -14.58
CA LEU A 342 3.89 5.25 -13.95
C LEU A 342 3.30 4.34 -15.02
N ASP A 343 3.53 3.05 -14.88
CA ASP A 343 2.75 2.06 -15.58
C ASP A 343 1.58 1.62 -14.70
N GLU A 344 0.38 2.07 -15.05
CA GLU A 344 -0.84 1.66 -14.35
C GLU A 344 -1.19 0.18 -14.59
N GLN A 345 -0.58 -0.44 -15.57
CA GLN A 345 -0.71 -1.86 -15.87
C GLN A 345 0.45 -2.63 -15.24
N ILE A 346 0.36 -2.88 -13.94
CA ILE A 346 1.40 -3.61 -13.23
C ILE A 346 1.49 -5.03 -13.78
N VAL A 347 2.57 -5.30 -14.48
CA VAL A 347 2.95 -6.65 -14.92
C VAL A 347 3.82 -7.24 -13.82
N TYR A 348 3.28 -8.19 -13.07
CA TYR A 348 4.04 -8.82 -11.97
C TYR A 348 5.34 -9.45 -12.44
N ASP A 349 5.37 -10.01 -13.63
CA ASP A 349 6.57 -10.62 -14.23
C ASP A 349 7.69 -9.59 -14.49
N GLN A 350 7.35 -8.31 -14.61
CA GLN A 350 8.31 -7.23 -14.84
C GLN A 350 8.82 -6.57 -13.55
N LEU A 351 8.28 -6.93 -12.39
CA LEU A 351 8.68 -6.32 -11.10
C LEU A 351 10.15 -6.58 -10.75
N GLU A 352 10.77 -7.64 -11.28
CA GLU A 352 12.18 -7.96 -11.03
C GLU A 352 13.13 -7.24 -12.00
N ASP A 353 12.63 -6.86 -13.19
CA ASP A 353 13.44 -6.32 -14.29
C ASP A 353 13.16 -4.82 -14.57
N ASN A 354 12.08 -4.25 -14.02
CA ASN A 354 11.67 -2.88 -14.30
C ASN A 354 11.52 -2.06 -13.01
N ASP A 355 12.45 -1.10 -12.83
CA ASP A 355 12.47 -0.20 -11.68
C ASP A 355 11.16 0.62 -11.55
N GLU A 356 10.54 1.02 -12.66
CA GLU A 356 9.31 1.82 -12.68
C GLU A 356 8.09 1.04 -12.19
N ALA A 357 8.07 -0.27 -12.40
CA ALA A 357 6.99 -1.14 -11.92
C ALA A 357 6.92 -1.18 -10.39
N ILE A 358 8.05 -1.05 -9.69
CA ILE A 358 8.09 -0.97 -8.23
C ILE A 358 7.41 0.30 -7.72
N TRP A 359 7.68 1.45 -8.35
CA TRP A 359 7.07 2.72 -7.97
C TRP A 359 5.57 2.73 -8.24
N SER A 360 5.15 2.18 -9.38
CA SER A 360 3.74 2.00 -9.72
C SER A 360 3.01 1.10 -8.71
N LEU A 361 3.63 0.01 -8.28
CA LEU A 361 3.09 -0.87 -7.23
C LEU A 361 2.99 -0.16 -5.88
N LEU A 362 4.02 0.61 -5.48
CA LEU A 362 4.00 1.36 -4.23
C LEU A 362 2.91 2.43 -4.21
N LEU A 363 2.67 3.09 -5.35
CA LEU A 363 1.55 4.04 -5.52
C LEU A 363 0.20 3.32 -5.41
N ALA A 364 0.00 2.22 -6.15
CA ALA A 364 -1.25 1.44 -6.11
C ALA A 364 -1.55 0.90 -4.69
N CYS A 365 -0.51 0.48 -3.96
CA CYS A 365 -0.63 0.08 -2.56
C CYS A 365 -0.91 1.24 -1.60
N GLY A 366 -0.76 2.50 -2.04
CA GLY A 366 -0.98 3.70 -1.23
C GLY A 366 0.21 4.11 -0.36
N TYR A 367 1.40 3.57 -0.61
CA TYR A 367 2.62 3.95 0.12
C TYR A 367 3.26 5.22 -0.44
N LEU A 368 3.00 5.51 -1.72
CA LEU A 368 3.34 6.76 -2.37
C LEU A 368 2.08 7.53 -2.75
N LYS A 369 2.24 8.84 -2.91
CA LYS A 369 1.24 9.75 -3.45
C LYS A 369 1.83 10.53 -4.62
N VAL A 370 0.96 10.99 -5.51
CA VAL A 370 1.31 11.99 -6.53
C VAL A 370 1.29 13.37 -5.87
N VAL A 371 2.37 14.14 -6.02
CA VAL A 371 2.51 15.50 -5.47
C VAL A 371 2.08 16.54 -6.49
N HIS A 372 2.52 16.38 -7.75
CA HIS A 372 2.08 17.20 -8.87
C HIS A 372 1.91 16.30 -10.10
N GLY A 373 0.80 16.50 -10.82
CA GLY A 373 0.58 15.84 -12.11
C GLY A 373 1.37 16.54 -13.20
N THR A 374 1.98 15.74 -14.07
CA THR A 374 2.57 16.08 -15.37
C THR A 374 3.39 17.37 -15.43
N THR A 375 4.65 17.31 -15.07
CA THR A 375 5.63 18.24 -15.62
C THR A 375 6.08 17.73 -16.99
N ALA A 376 5.56 18.33 -18.07
CA ALA A 376 6.27 18.29 -19.34
C ALA A 376 7.68 18.85 -19.07
N LYS A 377 8.73 18.05 -19.32
CA LYS A 377 10.09 18.58 -19.31
C LYS A 377 10.13 19.69 -20.36
N GLU A 378 10.31 20.94 -19.93
CA GLU A 378 10.75 22.04 -20.79
C GLU A 378 12.16 21.70 -21.29
N GLY A 379 12.24 21.15 -22.50
CA GLY A 379 13.50 20.81 -23.15
C GLY A 379 13.25 20.22 -24.53
N GLY A 380 12.88 21.05 -25.46
CA GLY A 380 13.13 21.07 -26.90
C GLY A 380 13.34 19.76 -27.65
N ASP A 381 12.40 18.80 -27.61
CA ASP A 381 12.11 17.92 -28.73
C ASP A 381 10.74 17.25 -28.50
N THR A 382 9.77 17.53 -29.35
CA THR A 382 8.35 17.19 -29.16
C THR A 382 7.99 15.75 -29.56
N SER A 383 8.94 14.84 -29.67
CA SER A 383 8.70 13.49 -30.20
C SER A 383 8.50 12.37 -29.16
N CYS A 384 8.71 12.59 -27.85
CA CYS A 384 8.38 11.62 -26.80
C CYS A 384 8.03 12.35 -25.50
N LEU A 385 6.75 12.69 -25.33
CA LEU A 385 6.20 13.17 -24.05
C LEU A 385 5.94 11.96 -23.15
N GLU A 386 6.94 11.48 -22.43
CA GLU A 386 6.73 10.58 -21.31
C GLU A 386 6.13 11.39 -20.15
N GLN A 387 4.93 11.05 -19.72
CA GLN A 387 4.29 11.64 -18.55
C GLN A 387 5.03 11.19 -17.28
N GLY A 388 5.87 12.06 -16.73
CA GLY A 388 6.51 11.83 -15.45
C GLY A 388 5.62 12.33 -14.30
N TYR A 389 5.50 11.54 -13.24
CA TYR A 389 4.82 11.91 -12.00
C TYR A 389 5.83 12.17 -10.89
N GLU A 390 5.63 13.26 -10.16
CA GLU A 390 6.40 13.53 -8.94
C GLU A 390 5.73 12.81 -7.78
N LEU A 391 6.46 11.86 -7.17
CA LEU A 391 5.97 10.99 -6.10
C LEU A 391 6.65 11.33 -4.76
N ALA A 392 5.90 11.19 -3.67
CA ALA A 392 6.39 11.29 -2.30
C ALA A 392 5.79 10.18 -1.42
N LEU A 393 6.34 9.96 -0.23
CA LEU A 393 5.70 9.12 0.77
C LEU A 393 4.34 9.74 1.14
N THR A 394 3.32 8.89 1.27
CA THR A 394 1.95 9.33 1.48
C THR A 394 1.81 10.17 2.75
N ASN A 395 2.30 9.67 3.90
CA ASN A 395 2.15 10.34 5.19
C ASN A 395 3.12 9.79 6.26
N TYR A 396 3.00 10.32 7.47
CA TYR A 396 3.84 9.93 8.59
C TYR A 396 3.63 8.47 9.03
N GLU A 397 2.41 7.94 8.94
CA GLU A 397 2.12 6.53 9.23
C GLU A 397 2.91 5.58 8.32
N VAL A 398 2.95 5.89 7.01
CA VAL A 398 3.73 5.14 6.00
C VAL A 398 5.23 5.25 6.27
N LYS A 399 5.72 6.44 6.56
CA LYS A 399 7.13 6.65 6.92
C LYS A 399 7.54 5.78 8.11
N ARG A 400 6.71 5.73 9.15
CA ARG A 400 6.96 4.85 10.33
C ARG A 400 6.93 3.36 9.98
N MET A 401 6.01 2.94 9.11
CA MET A 401 5.95 1.56 8.65
C MET A 401 7.26 1.16 7.96
N PHE A 402 7.72 1.96 6.98
CA PHE A 402 8.97 1.66 6.28
C PHE A 402 10.18 1.68 7.21
N SER A 403 10.24 2.60 8.15
CA SER A 403 11.27 2.60 9.20
C SER A 403 11.25 1.29 10.01
N GLY A 404 10.05 0.76 10.30
CA GLY A 404 9.86 -0.54 10.95
C GLY A 404 10.30 -1.72 10.09
N LEU A 405 9.98 -1.70 8.79
CA LEU A 405 10.39 -2.75 7.84
C LEU A 405 11.92 -2.79 7.69
N ILE A 406 12.55 -1.64 7.49
CA ILE A 406 14.02 -1.53 7.40
C ILE A 406 14.64 -2.13 8.67
N ARG A 407 14.14 -1.77 9.85
CA ARG A 407 14.57 -2.40 11.12
C ARG A 407 14.36 -3.91 11.12
N GLY A 408 13.22 -4.39 10.63
CA GLY A 408 12.90 -5.81 10.57
C GLY A 408 13.81 -6.62 9.66
N TRP A 409 14.38 -6.03 8.62
CA TRP A 409 15.38 -6.70 7.76
C TRP A 409 16.66 -7.03 8.55
N PHE A 410 16.95 -6.21 9.54
CA PHE A 410 18.07 -6.37 10.46
C PHE A 410 17.68 -7.17 11.73
N GLY A 411 16.45 -7.61 11.82
CA GLY A 411 15.72 -8.01 13.03
C GLY A 411 15.94 -9.41 13.58
N LYS A 412 16.99 -10.19 13.18
CA LYS A 412 17.49 -11.27 14.04
C LYS A 412 18.33 -10.73 15.22
N VAL A 413 18.52 -9.40 15.28
CA VAL A 413 19.33 -8.67 16.25
C VAL A 413 18.47 -7.71 17.11
N SER A 414 17.14 -7.91 17.16
CA SER A 414 16.18 -6.93 17.72
C SER A 414 16.25 -6.69 19.24
N TYR A 415 17.00 -7.49 19.99
CA TYR A 415 17.24 -7.21 21.42
C TYR A 415 18.29 -6.13 21.67
N ASP A 416 19.12 -5.79 20.67
CA ASP A 416 20.28 -4.92 20.83
C ASP A 416 20.13 -3.51 20.21
N TYR A 417 18.96 -3.22 19.61
CA TYR A 417 18.70 -1.91 18.95
C TYR A 417 18.86 -0.73 19.91
N ASN A 418 18.34 -0.87 21.13
CA ASN A 418 18.52 0.12 22.19
C ASN A 418 19.98 0.34 22.59
N ASP A 419 20.87 -0.63 22.31
CA ASP A 419 22.26 -0.57 22.73
C ASP A 419 23.09 0.37 21.85
N PHE A 420 22.88 0.42 20.50
CA PHE A 420 23.57 1.40 19.66
C PHE A 420 23.14 2.82 19.98
N VAL A 421 21.84 3.07 20.01
CA VAL A 421 21.29 4.39 20.33
C VAL A 421 21.74 4.83 21.72
N LYS A 422 21.70 3.94 22.70
CA LYS A 422 22.19 4.21 24.05
C LYS A 422 23.69 4.51 24.06
N ALA A 423 24.49 3.71 23.36
CA ALA A 423 25.92 3.92 23.21
C ALA A 423 26.23 5.27 22.54
N LEU A 424 25.53 5.63 21.49
CA LEU A 424 25.66 6.90 20.79
C LEU A 424 25.34 8.08 21.72
N LEU A 425 24.22 8.02 22.45
CA LEU A 425 23.82 9.09 23.37
C LEU A 425 24.74 9.22 24.59
N THR A 426 25.35 8.12 25.04
CA THR A 426 26.29 8.11 26.15
C THR A 426 27.73 8.37 25.71
N GLY A 427 28.05 8.26 24.41
CA GLY A 427 29.39 8.37 23.87
C GLY A 427 30.25 7.13 24.07
N ASP A 428 29.65 5.97 24.18
CA ASP A 428 30.36 4.68 24.33
C ASP A 428 30.80 4.16 22.95
N ILE A 429 31.98 4.61 22.51
CA ILE A 429 32.59 4.23 21.22
C ILE A 429 32.79 2.72 21.11
N LYS A 430 33.18 2.06 22.22
CA LYS A 430 33.41 0.61 22.22
C LYS A 430 32.14 -0.16 21.96
N ALA A 431 31.05 0.22 22.63
CA ALA A 431 29.73 -0.39 22.42
C ALA A 431 29.21 -0.10 21.00
N MET A 432 29.38 1.13 20.47
CA MET A 432 29.01 1.45 19.08
C MET A 432 29.78 0.58 18.08
N ASN A 433 31.10 0.44 18.24
CA ASN A 433 31.94 -0.39 17.37
C ASN A 433 31.54 -1.87 17.46
N ALA A 434 31.35 -2.40 18.67
CA ALA A 434 30.93 -3.79 18.86
C ALA A 434 29.57 -4.08 18.20
N TYR A 435 28.62 -3.15 18.34
CA TYR A 435 27.30 -3.23 17.71
C TYR A 435 27.41 -3.23 16.18
N MET A 436 28.08 -2.23 15.60
CA MET A 436 28.19 -2.09 14.15
C MET A 436 28.90 -3.29 13.51
N ASN A 437 30.02 -3.75 14.07
CA ASN A 437 30.74 -4.91 13.52
C ASN A 437 29.94 -6.21 13.63
N ARG A 438 29.17 -6.42 14.71
CA ARG A 438 28.27 -7.56 14.83
C ARG A 438 27.20 -7.54 13.74
N ILE A 439 26.58 -6.39 13.50
CA ILE A 439 25.56 -6.20 12.46
C ILE A 439 26.12 -6.45 11.07
N THR A 440 27.28 -5.86 10.75
CA THR A 440 27.90 -6.00 9.42
C THR A 440 28.28 -7.45 9.12
N MET A 441 28.77 -8.18 10.09
CA MET A 441 29.08 -9.62 9.96
C MET A 441 27.84 -10.46 9.62
N THR A 442 26.71 -10.11 10.22
CA THR A 442 25.44 -10.84 10.03
C THR A 442 24.75 -10.49 8.69
N MET A 443 24.93 -9.27 8.21
CA MET A 443 24.22 -8.73 7.05
C MET A 443 24.90 -9.03 5.72
N PHE A 444 26.25 -9.03 5.66
CA PHE A 444 26.96 -9.26 4.41
C PHE A 444 26.86 -10.68 3.85
N SER A 445 26.36 -11.64 4.62
CA SER A 445 25.99 -12.94 4.08
C SER A 445 24.74 -12.91 3.19
N PHE A 446 23.93 -11.85 3.26
CA PHE A 446 22.72 -11.66 2.45
C PHE A 446 22.93 -10.82 1.17
N PHE A 447 24.01 -10.01 1.12
CA PHE A 447 24.25 -9.07 0.01
C PHE A 447 25.37 -9.48 -0.94
N ASP A 448 26.08 -10.56 -0.66
CA ASP A 448 27.30 -10.98 -1.38
C ASP A 448 27.02 -11.88 -2.60
N THR A 449 25.78 -11.93 -3.11
CA THR A 449 25.41 -12.72 -4.27
C THR A 449 25.57 -12.00 -5.62
N GLY A 450 26.09 -10.78 -5.63
CA GLY A 450 26.41 -10.02 -6.84
C GLY A 450 27.87 -10.22 -7.31
N LYS A 451 28.08 -10.60 -8.57
CA LYS A 451 29.39 -10.95 -9.17
C LYS A 451 30.45 -9.84 -9.25
N ARG A 452 30.24 -8.62 -8.75
CA ARG A 452 31.26 -7.55 -8.63
C ARG A 452 30.86 -6.54 -7.54
N PRO A 453 31.54 -6.48 -6.39
CA PRO A 453 31.35 -5.36 -5.44
C PRO A 453 31.96 -4.08 -6.03
N SER A 454 31.16 -3.03 -6.21
CA SER A 454 31.69 -1.69 -6.51
C SER A 454 32.06 -1.00 -5.18
N GLY A 455 33.25 -0.41 -5.12
CA GLY A 455 33.84 0.15 -3.90
C GLY A 455 33.11 1.36 -3.26
N ALA A 456 31.96 1.80 -3.80
CA ALA A 456 31.17 2.94 -3.30
C ALA A 456 29.87 2.53 -2.57
N GLU A 457 29.56 1.26 -2.50
CA GLU A 457 28.27 0.75 -1.99
C GLU A 457 28.11 0.69 -0.46
N PRO A 458 29.15 0.46 0.34
CA PRO A 458 29.01 0.37 1.79
C PRO A 458 28.57 1.67 2.46
N GLU A 459 29.13 2.83 2.06
CA GLU A 459 28.91 4.12 2.73
C GLU A 459 27.42 4.51 2.78
N ARG A 460 26.76 4.46 1.63
CA ARG A 460 25.34 4.86 1.52
C ARG A 460 24.40 3.90 2.22
N PHE A 461 24.73 2.61 2.18
CA PHE A 461 23.99 1.60 2.90
C PHE A 461 24.08 1.84 4.42
N TYR A 462 25.27 2.10 4.94
CA TYR A 462 25.46 2.38 6.37
C TYR A 462 24.85 3.71 6.79
N HIS A 463 24.86 4.70 5.91
CA HIS A 463 24.18 5.97 6.12
C HIS A 463 22.67 5.76 6.30
N GLY A 464 22.00 5.07 5.36
CA GLY A 464 20.57 4.74 5.47
C GLY A 464 20.24 3.85 6.68
N PHE A 465 21.14 2.91 7.00
CA PHE A 465 21.01 2.07 8.20
C PHE A 465 21.05 2.87 9.48
N VAL A 466 22.07 3.72 9.65
CA VAL A 466 22.19 4.56 10.85
C VAL A 466 21.03 5.55 10.95
N LEU A 467 20.58 6.16 9.85
CA LEU A 467 19.37 6.99 9.85
C LEU A 467 18.14 6.20 10.33
N GLY A 468 17.97 4.96 9.88
CA GLY A 468 16.90 4.09 10.37
C GLY A 468 16.95 3.82 11.87
N LEU A 469 18.16 3.67 12.42
CA LEU A 469 18.37 3.56 13.87
C LEU A 469 17.98 4.83 14.63
N LEU A 470 18.19 5.99 14.06
CA LEU A 470 17.99 7.28 14.73
C LEU A 470 16.55 7.77 14.73
N VAL A 471 15.65 7.21 13.87
CA VAL A 471 14.25 7.64 13.76
C VAL A 471 13.51 7.62 15.11
N GLU A 472 13.84 6.71 16.03
CA GLU A 472 13.22 6.69 17.37
C GLU A 472 13.56 7.91 18.22
N LEU A 473 14.61 8.63 17.84
CA LEU A 473 15.03 9.84 18.54
C LEU A 473 14.33 11.11 18.02
N GLU A 474 13.44 11.03 17.03
CA GLU A 474 12.73 12.21 16.48
C GLU A 474 11.94 12.99 17.56
N ASN A 475 11.49 12.33 18.62
CA ASN A 475 10.85 12.99 19.77
C ASN A 475 11.86 13.72 20.70
N ARG A 476 13.16 13.47 20.57
CA ARG A 476 14.23 14.01 21.41
C ARG A 476 15.21 14.86 20.63
N TYR A 477 15.32 14.61 19.32
CA TYR A 477 16.25 15.27 18.41
C TYR A 477 15.57 15.65 17.10
N ARG A 478 15.93 16.80 16.55
CA ARG A 478 15.72 17.11 15.16
C ARG A 478 16.85 16.45 14.36
N ILE A 479 16.54 15.43 13.58
CA ILE A 479 17.51 14.70 12.77
C ILE A 479 17.47 15.24 11.35
N SER A 480 18.62 15.62 10.80
CA SER A 480 18.78 16.06 9.42
C SER A 480 19.93 15.35 8.77
N SER A 481 19.82 15.07 7.47
CA SER A 481 20.88 14.40 6.72
C SER A 481 21.05 15.02 5.34
N ASN A 482 22.25 14.89 4.76
CA ASN A 482 22.61 15.36 3.42
C ASN A 482 22.28 16.84 3.13
N ARG A 483 22.29 17.72 4.14
CA ARG A 483 22.09 19.16 3.99
C ARG A 483 23.41 19.91 3.99
N GLU A 484 23.40 21.09 3.42
CA GLU A 484 24.56 21.99 3.45
C GLU A 484 24.63 22.71 4.80
N SER A 485 25.81 22.68 5.42
CA SER A 485 26.18 23.47 6.61
C SER A 485 27.62 23.91 6.54
N GLY A 486 27.89 25.13 6.94
CA GLY A 486 29.24 25.72 6.82
C GLY A 486 29.69 25.78 5.36
N PHE A 487 30.84 25.14 5.03
CA PHE A 487 31.41 25.10 3.68
C PHE A 487 31.24 23.76 2.95
N GLY A 488 30.27 22.92 3.40
CA GLY A 488 30.03 21.60 2.77
C GLY A 488 28.75 20.93 3.19
N ARG A 489 28.61 19.67 2.75
CA ARG A 489 27.45 18.82 3.01
C ARG A 489 27.85 17.79 4.06
N TYR A 490 27.06 17.69 5.14
CA TYR A 490 27.22 16.70 6.20
C TYR A 490 26.32 15.47 5.94
N ASP A 491 26.70 14.33 6.53
CA ASP A 491 25.91 13.12 6.37
C ASP A 491 24.73 13.08 7.35
N VAL A 492 24.94 13.21 8.66
CA VAL A 492 23.86 13.25 9.65
C VAL A 492 24.15 14.27 10.74
N MET A 493 23.16 15.09 11.05
CA MET A 493 23.15 15.99 12.21
C MET A 493 21.93 15.73 13.10
N MET A 494 22.17 15.69 14.41
CA MET A 494 21.15 15.50 15.43
C MET A 494 21.15 16.71 16.37
N GLU A 495 20.14 17.57 16.25
CA GLU A 495 19.93 18.74 17.09
C GLU A 495 18.99 18.37 18.26
N PRO A 496 19.41 18.50 19.52
CA PRO A 496 18.56 18.14 20.65
C PRO A 496 17.46 19.17 20.88
N TYR A 497 16.27 18.72 21.30
CA TYR A 497 15.20 19.64 21.77
C TYR A 497 15.40 20.09 23.21
N SER A 498 16.29 19.46 23.96
CA SER A 498 16.59 19.79 25.35
C SER A 498 18.05 20.18 25.55
N ASP A 499 18.31 21.23 26.32
CA ASP A 499 19.67 21.67 26.70
C ASP A 499 20.40 20.63 27.55
N LYS A 500 19.79 19.55 27.97
CA LYS A 500 20.45 18.44 28.69
C LYS A 500 21.15 17.47 27.77
N ASP A 501 20.76 17.42 26.50
CA ASP A 501 21.26 16.48 25.52
C ASP A 501 22.40 17.08 24.68
N TRP A 502 23.26 16.24 24.14
CA TRP A 502 24.37 16.63 23.27
C TRP A 502 23.87 16.76 21.83
N ALA A 503 24.32 17.77 21.11
CA ALA A 503 24.23 17.78 19.66
C ALA A 503 25.24 16.78 19.07
N ILE A 504 24.88 16.09 17.98
CA ILE A 504 25.71 15.02 17.43
C ILE A 504 25.87 15.22 15.92
N ILE A 505 27.09 15.07 15.41
CA ILE A 505 27.43 15.05 13.98
C ILE A 505 28.01 13.69 13.64
N LEU A 506 27.52 13.04 12.62
CA LEU A 506 28.03 11.78 12.08
C LEU A 506 28.49 12.00 10.64
N GLU A 507 29.71 11.55 10.33
CA GLU A 507 30.27 11.56 8.98
C GLU A 507 30.73 10.17 8.61
N PHE A 508 30.37 9.71 7.40
CA PHE A 508 30.60 8.36 6.91
C PHE A 508 31.63 8.36 5.78
N LYS A 509 32.59 7.45 5.82
CA LYS A 509 33.59 7.30 4.76
C LYS A 509 33.93 5.85 4.49
N VAL A 510 34.17 5.55 3.22
CA VAL A 510 34.72 4.26 2.80
C VAL A 510 36.22 4.34 2.70
N TYR A 511 36.90 3.34 3.24
CA TYR A 511 38.34 3.17 3.16
C TYR A 511 38.81 3.11 1.71
N ASP A 512 39.78 3.97 1.35
CA ASP A 512 40.43 3.98 0.04
C ASP A 512 41.87 3.42 0.18
N PRO A 513 42.12 2.14 -0.20
CA PRO A 513 43.44 1.53 -0.03
C PRO A 513 44.56 2.17 -0.88
N LYS A 514 44.21 3.13 -1.74
CA LYS A 514 45.20 3.89 -2.52
C LYS A 514 45.73 5.14 -1.79
N LYS A 515 45.02 5.58 -0.76
CA LYS A 515 45.30 6.85 -0.06
C LYS A 515 45.46 6.70 1.44
N GLU A 516 45.08 5.59 2.01
CA GLU A 516 44.94 5.36 3.44
C GLU A 516 45.59 4.03 3.81
N ASP A 517 46.29 3.99 4.95
CA ASP A 517 46.95 2.77 5.44
C ASP A 517 45.99 1.86 6.24
N GLY A 518 44.88 2.42 6.74
CA GLY A 518 43.88 1.68 7.53
C GLY A 518 42.63 2.49 7.85
N LEU A 519 41.69 1.85 8.54
CA LEU A 519 40.39 2.47 8.94
C LEU A 519 40.60 3.68 9.88
N GLU A 520 41.69 3.71 10.64
CA GLU A 520 42.05 4.84 11.51
C GLU A 520 42.30 6.12 10.69
N ASP A 521 42.90 6.00 9.51
CA ASP A 521 43.13 7.15 8.64
C ASP A 521 41.83 7.62 7.98
N THR A 522 40.95 6.71 7.64
CA THR A 522 39.60 7.01 7.17
C THR A 522 38.81 7.80 8.23
N ILE A 523 38.86 7.39 9.51
CA ILE A 523 38.25 8.14 10.62
C ILE A 523 38.83 9.55 10.72
N LYS A 524 40.17 9.69 10.70
CA LYS A 524 40.80 11.02 10.74
C LYS A 524 40.32 11.90 9.59
N ALA A 525 40.18 11.32 8.39
CA ALA A 525 39.68 12.04 7.23
C ALA A 525 38.21 12.46 7.40
N ALA A 526 37.34 11.61 8.00
CA ALA A 526 35.96 11.95 8.31
C ALA A 526 35.88 13.10 9.35
N LEU A 527 36.60 12.99 10.44
CA LEU A 527 36.61 14.00 11.50
C LEU A 527 37.20 15.33 11.00
N LEU A 528 38.27 15.28 10.21
CA LEU A 528 38.86 16.46 9.58
C LEU A 528 37.84 17.15 8.63
N GLN A 529 37.04 16.39 7.91
CA GLN A 529 35.99 16.95 7.06
C GLN A 529 34.96 17.74 7.88
N ILE A 530 34.49 17.21 9.02
CA ILE A 530 33.59 17.92 9.92
C ILE A 530 34.18 19.26 10.35
N GLU A 531 35.49 19.28 10.69
CA GLU A 531 36.17 20.49 11.17
C GLU A 531 36.43 21.51 10.06
N VAL A 532 37.01 21.08 8.93
CA VAL A 532 37.33 21.95 7.79
C VAL A 532 36.05 22.56 7.20
N LYS A 533 34.98 21.78 7.13
CA LYS A 533 33.69 22.24 6.59
C LYS A 533 32.85 22.98 7.62
N LYS A 534 33.28 23.01 8.91
CA LYS A 534 32.60 23.72 10.01
C LYS A 534 31.13 23.35 10.14
N TYR A 535 30.79 22.06 10.08
CA TYR A 535 29.41 21.59 10.16
C TYR A 535 28.70 22.04 11.45
N GLU A 536 29.43 22.21 12.55
CA GLU A 536 28.90 22.73 13.81
C GLU A 536 28.38 24.18 13.72
N ALA A 537 28.68 24.93 12.66
CA ALA A 537 28.24 26.32 12.51
C ALA A 537 26.69 26.46 12.58
N GLU A 538 25.95 25.48 12.07
CA GLU A 538 24.50 25.46 12.14
C GLU A 538 23.98 25.32 13.57
N PHE A 539 24.63 24.49 14.40
CA PHE A 539 24.29 24.36 15.81
C PHE A 539 24.62 25.64 16.59
N MET A 540 25.75 26.25 16.31
CA MET A 540 26.15 27.51 16.95
C MET A 540 25.20 28.66 16.60
N ALA A 541 24.75 28.74 15.35
CA ALA A 541 23.76 29.73 14.91
C ALA A 541 22.43 29.59 15.66
N ARG A 542 22.15 28.41 16.20
CA ARG A 542 20.94 28.12 17.01
C ARG A 542 21.21 28.16 18.52
N GLY A 543 22.36 28.63 18.95
CA GLY A 543 22.71 28.86 20.35
C GLY A 543 23.31 27.65 21.08
N ILE A 544 23.58 26.55 20.39
CA ILE A 544 24.26 25.38 20.99
C ILE A 544 25.76 25.68 21.08
N LYS A 545 26.35 25.54 22.28
CA LYS A 545 27.78 25.77 22.50
C LYS A 545 28.61 24.67 21.86
N LYS A 546 29.79 25.01 21.33
CA LYS A 546 30.69 24.07 20.66
C LYS A 546 31.09 22.89 21.56
N GLU A 547 31.29 23.14 22.85
CA GLU A 547 31.65 22.12 23.86
C GLU A 547 30.53 21.11 24.11
N ARG A 548 29.34 21.32 23.54
CA ARG A 548 28.18 20.42 23.62
C ARG A 548 27.89 19.71 22.32
N VAL A 549 28.84 19.68 21.39
CA VAL A 549 28.74 18.97 20.11
C VAL A 549 29.66 17.77 20.13
N ARG A 550 29.14 16.58 19.96
CA ARG A 550 29.93 15.36 19.73
C ARG A 550 30.06 15.11 18.24
N LYS A 551 31.21 14.66 17.81
CA LYS A 551 31.56 14.40 16.42
C LYS A 551 32.04 12.96 16.30
N TYR A 552 31.42 12.20 15.41
CA TYR A 552 31.78 10.82 15.15
C TYR A 552 32.12 10.60 13.68
N GLY A 553 33.26 10.01 13.40
CA GLY A 553 33.64 9.50 12.09
C GLY A 553 33.41 8.01 12.02
N PHE A 554 32.75 7.57 10.96
CA PHE A 554 32.48 6.18 10.65
C PHE A 554 33.29 5.76 9.43
N ALA A 555 34.17 4.80 9.59
CA ALA A 555 35.01 4.24 8.54
C ALA A 555 34.54 2.82 8.18
N PHE A 556 34.40 2.52 6.88
CA PHE A 556 33.94 1.24 6.37
C PHE A 556 34.93 0.61 5.40
N ALA A 557 35.24 -0.69 5.60
CA ALA A 557 36.05 -1.49 4.67
C ALA A 557 35.40 -2.87 4.51
N GLY A 558 34.58 -3.04 3.47
CA GLY A 558 33.78 -4.25 3.31
C GLY A 558 32.88 -4.51 4.52
N LYS A 559 33.17 -5.57 5.30
CA LYS A 559 32.43 -5.94 6.52
C LYS A 559 32.95 -5.25 7.79
N ALA A 560 34.10 -4.64 7.73
CA ALA A 560 34.71 -4.01 8.90
C ALA A 560 34.21 -2.56 9.04
N VAL A 561 33.84 -2.19 10.25
CA VAL A 561 33.45 -0.83 10.62
C VAL A 561 34.31 -0.37 11.79
N LEU A 562 34.85 0.85 11.71
CA LEU A 562 35.50 1.51 12.82
C LEU A 562 34.87 2.89 13.02
N ILE A 563 34.55 3.21 14.28
CA ILE A 563 33.97 4.49 14.71
C ILE A 563 34.95 5.16 15.65
N GLY A 564 35.21 6.44 15.40
CA GLY A 564 36.02 7.28 16.25
C GLY A 564 35.35 8.60 16.59
N GLU A 565 35.77 9.23 17.70
CA GLU A 565 35.28 10.53 18.17
C GLU A 565 36.34 11.59 17.94
N GLY A 566 35.91 12.84 17.59
CA GLY A 566 36.75 14.01 17.38
C GLY A 566 36.56 15.12 18.39
#